data_ba6043f102b3afaf36a1bef923b21b4b
#
_entry.id   ba6043f102b3afaf36a1bef923b21b4b
#
_cell.length_a   1.000
_cell.length_b   1.000
_cell.length_c   1.000
_cell.angle_alpha   90.00
_cell.angle_beta   90.00
_cell.angle_gamma   90.00
#
_symmetry.space_group_name_H-M   'P 1'
#
loop_
_entity.id
_entity.type
_entity.pdbx_description
1 polymer ?
#
loop_
_entity_poly.entity_id
_entity_poly.type
_entity_poly.pdbx_seq_one_letter_code
_entity_poly.pdbx_strand_id
1 'polypeptide(L)'
;RVSVERADHSRIVADRRGHGYVQHPYRYGGHEYAHRTYYRDGHPVDRFYRGYDYHGVAVEAYAPSVYFAPAFYGWAYNPWVAPITFGWGFAAAPWYGAYGFYFTPYAQYANASLWLTDYIISQQLAAAYAANAVVQAQAAGYVALTPDVKNLIAAEVQRQMALENQEATTVAANNEPDPSNSGIGRMLSDGVQHIFVAGKDLDLVDSNGTECAVSESDAMQLTGPPAADATAASLVMLTSKGGNECRKGAIVAVNFADLQDMQNAMRETVDQGLQTLQAKQGTGGLPAAPASARVAPVEAAFAKNAPPPDADVQTQVTQQLAEGDKAEQAVLAEAPADGSAPAAAAPAPDPVTISMGQSIDEVTAILGPPKSIVELGPKKIYVYKDMKITFNSGKVTDVQ
;
A
#
# COMPACT_ATOMS: atom_id res chain seq x y z
N ARG A 1 -12.66 -1.18 -3.12
CA ARG A 1 -11.76 -0.48 -4.03
C ARG A 1 -12.38 -0.44 -5.42
N VAL A 2 -12.35 0.72 -6.07
CA VAL A 2 -12.77 0.90 -7.46
C VAL A 2 -11.52 1.20 -8.28
N SER A 3 -11.36 0.53 -9.43
CA SER A 3 -10.29 0.80 -10.37
C SER A 3 -10.86 0.88 -11.78
N VAL A 4 -10.55 1.99 -12.49
CA VAL A 4 -11.01 2.22 -13.87
C VAL A 4 -9.82 2.57 -14.73
N GLU A 5 -9.64 1.82 -15.80
CA GLU A 5 -8.69 2.15 -16.86
C GLU A 5 -9.41 2.87 -17.99
N ARG A 6 -8.82 3.95 -18.49
CA ARG A 6 -9.33 4.78 -19.57
C ARG A 6 -8.67 4.41 -20.91
N ALA A 7 -9.24 4.91 -21.99
CA ALA A 7 -8.74 4.64 -23.34
C ALA A 7 -7.32 5.19 -23.61
N ASP A 8 -6.87 6.17 -22.85
CA ASP A 8 -5.53 6.77 -22.89
C ASP A 8 -4.54 6.02 -21.97
N HIS A 9 -4.92 4.84 -21.47
CA HIS A 9 -4.18 4.05 -20.49
C HIS A 9 -3.96 4.73 -19.13
N SER A 10 -4.63 5.86 -18.86
CA SER A 10 -4.68 6.38 -17.51
C SER A 10 -5.59 5.51 -16.65
N ARG A 11 -5.27 5.44 -15.36
CA ARG A 11 -6.03 4.63 -14.39
C ARG A 11 -6.40 5.47 -13.18
N ILE A 12 -7.67 5.43 -12.78
CA ILE A 12 -8.11 5.99 -11.51
C ILE A 12 -8.34 4.84 -10.53
N VAL A 13 -7.79 4.98 -9.35
CA VAL A 13 -8.02 4.06 -8.24
C VAL A 13 -8.58 4.84 -7.07
N ALA A 14 -9.68 4.37 -6.49
CA ALA A 14 -10.30 4.94 -5.31
C ALA A 14 -10.68 3.83 -4.32
N ASP A 15 -10.52 4.08 -3.03
CA ASP A 15 -11.03 3.23 -1.96
C ASP A 15 -12.35 3.79 -1.40
N ARG A 16 -13.04 3.00 -0.56
CA ARG A 16 -14.32 3.40 0.06
C ARG A 16 -14.20 4.59 1.02
N ARG A 17 -12.98 4.97 1.39
CA ARG A 17 -12.70 6.09 2.29
C ARG A 17 -12.41 7.39 1.53
N GLY A 18 -12.46 7.37 0.20
CA GLY A 18 -12.19 8.53 -0.63
C GLY A 18 -10.70 8.78 -0.89
N HIS A 19 -9.81 7.86 -0.48
CA HIS A 19 -8.43 7.88 -0.87
C HIS A 19 -8.27 7.30 -2.27
N GLY A 20 -7.33 7.83 -3.03
CA GLY A 20 -7.09 7.32 -4.35
C GLY A 20 -6.04 8.12 -5.09
N TYR A 21 -5.87 7.77 -6.34
CA TYR A 21 -4.94 8.43 -7.24
C TYR A 21 -5.41 8.33 -8.69
N VAL A 22 -4.90 9.26 -9.49
CA VAL A 22 -4.88 9.16 -10.95
C VAL A 22 -3.49 8.75 -11.38
N GLN A 23 -3.38 7.74 -12.24
CA GLN A 23 -2.11 7.23 -12.75
C GLN A 23 -2.05 7.44 -14.26
N HIS A 24 -0.95 8.00 -14.73
CA HIS A 24 -0.62 8.08 -16.16
C HIS A 24 0.64 7.28 -16.47
N PRO A 25 0.71 6.62 -17.64
CA PRO A 25 1.97 6.09 -18.15
C PRO A 25 2.89 7.26 -18.49
N TYR A 26 4.15 7.16 -18.07
CA TYR A 26 5.17 8.18 -18.31
C TYR A 26 6.47 7.53 -18.75
N ARG A 27 7.11 8.05 -19.80
CA ARG A 27 8.38 7.51 -20.30
C ARG A 27 9.51 8.51 -20.12
N TYR A 28 10.60 8.03 -19.52
CA TYR A 28 11.84 8.78 -19.37
C TYR A 28 13.07 7.85 -19.46
N GLY A 29 14.11 8.27 -20.16
CA GLY A 29 15.38 7.54 -20.25
C GLY A 29 15.26 6.12 -20.85
N GLY A 30 14.22 5.86 -21.65
CA GLY A 30 13.92 4.52 -22.19
C GLY A 30 13.15 3.60 -21.24
N HIS A 31 12.83 4.07 -20.03
CA HIS A 31 12.05 3.36 -19.02
C HIS A 31 10.61 3.86 -18.94
N GLU A 32 9.71 2.98 -18.55
CA GLU A 32 8.31 3.29 -18.32
C GLU A 32 8.06 3.43 -16.82
N TYR A 33 7.35 4.50 -16.45
CA TYR A 33 6.94 4.83 -15.09
C TYR A 33 5.42 4.90 -15.01
N ALA A 34 4.87 4.45 -13.92
CA ALA A 34 3.53 4.81 -13.49
C ALA A 34 3.63 6.11 -12.67
N HIS A 35 3.22 7.22 -13.28
CA HIS A 35 3.15 8.52 -12.63
C HIS A 35 1.79 8.66 -11.96
N ARG A 36 1.75 8.64 -10.62
CA ARG A 36 0.52 8.75 -9.82
C ARG A 36 0.44 10.11 -9.17
N THR A 37 -0.72 10.74 -9.29
CA THR A 37 -1.07 11.93 -8.52
C THR A 37 -2.05 11.56 -7.43
N TYR A 38 -1.72 11.88 -6.19
CA TYR A 38 -2.56 11.77 -5.00
C TYR A 38 -3.02 13.16 -4.56
N TYR A 39 -4.13 13.23 -3.81
CA TYR A 39 -4.50 14.45 -3.12
C TYR A 39 -4.21 14.30 -1.63
N ARG A 40 -3.28 15.10 -1.11
CA ARG A 40 -2.87 15.05 0.31
C ARG A 40 -2.68 16.46 0.84
N ASP A 41 -3.11 16.70 2.05
CA ASP A 41 -2.93 17.99 2.75
C ASP A 41 -3.40 19.21 1.94
N GLY A 42 -4.48 19.05 1.17
CA GLY A 42 -5.07 20.12 0.40
C GLY A 42 -4.45 20.37 -0.97
N HIS A 43 -3.51 19.56 -1.43
CA HIS A 43 -2.84 19.74 -2.72
C HIS A 43 -2.51 18.42 -3.43
N PRO A 44 -2.36 18.42 -4.77
CA PRO A 44 -1.89 17.28 -5.54
C PRO A 44 -0.42 16.97 -5.20
N VAL A 45 -0.09 15.67 -5.07
CA VAL A 45 1.25 15.16 -4.76
C VAL A 45 1.59 14.03 -5.71
N ASP A 46 2.73 14.12 -6.38
CA ASP A 46 3.20 13.10 -7.31
C ASP A 46 3.99 11.98 -6.63
N ARG A 47 3.84 10.79 -7.20
CA ARG A 47 4.65 9.61 -6.89
C ARG A 47 4.94 8.85 -8.18
N PHE A 48 6.09 8.21 -8.22
CA PHE A 48 6.54 7.46 -9.39
C PHE A 48 6.78 6.01 -9.00
N TYR A 49 6.41 5.11 -9.91
CA TYR A 49 6.60 3.67 -9.73
C TYR A 49 7.13 3.07 -11.01
N ARG A 50 7.89 1.99 -10.88
CA ARG A 50 8.38 1.21 -12.01
C ARG A 50 7.84 -0.21 -11.95
N GLY A 51 7.25 -0.65 -13.07
CA GLY A 51 6.73 -1.99 -13.21
C GLY A 51 7.85 -3.03 -13.35
N TYR A 52 7.62 -4.20 -12.77
CA TYR A 52 8.38 -5.42 -13.03
C TYR A 52 7.48 -6.64 -12.79
N ASP A 53 7.90 -7.79 -13.30
CA ASP A 53 7.20 -9.06 -13.08
C ASP A 53 7.85 -9.83 -11.92
N TYR A 54 7.03 -10.37 -11.04
CA TYR A 54 7.47 -11.29 -9.99
C TYR A 54 6.54 -12.51 -9.97
N HIS A 55 7.06 -13.69 -10.34
CA HIS A 55 6.31 -14.95 -10.47
C HIS A 55 5.05 -14.83 -11.35
N GLY A 56 5.12 -14.08 -12.46
CA GLY A 56 3.98 -13.85 -13.35
C GLY A 56 2.97 -12.83 -12.85
N VAL A 57 3.23 -12.17 -11.72
CA VAL A 57 2.42 -11.06 -11.20
C VAL A 57 3.10 -9.74 -11.53
N ALA A 58 2.45 -8.90 -12.32
CA ALA A 58 2.91 -7.54 -12.58
C ALA A 58 2.75 -6.69 -11.33
N VAL A 59 3.84 -6.10 -10.85
CA VAL A 59 3.89 -5.23 -9.68
C VAL A 59 4.63 -3.93 -9.99
N GLU A 60 4.36 -2.87 -9.24
CA GLU A 60 4.93 -1.54 -9.44
C GLU A 60 5.67 -1.10 -8.18
N ALA A 61 7.01 -1.08 -8.21
CA ALA A 61 7.84 -0.64 -7.10
C ALA A 61 7.98 0.88 -7.08
N TYR A 62 7.87 1.49 -5.90
CA TYR A 62 8.07 2.92 -5.70
C TYR A 62 9.48 3.35 -6.12
N ALA A 63 9.56 4.44 -6.86
CA ALA A 63 10.79 5.09 -7.29
C ALA A 63 10.89 6.47 -6.61
N PRO A 64 11.84 6.67 -5.68
CA PRO A 64 12.02 7.95 -5.00
C PRO A 64 12.27 9.09 -5.99
N SER A 65 11.52 10.18 -5.86
CA SER A 65 11.72 11.38 -6.68
C SER A 65 12.92 12.22 -6.22
N VAL A 66 13.40 11.96 -5.01
CA VAL A 66 14.49 12.71 -4.37
C VAL A 66 15.43 11.73 -3.67
N TYR A 67 16.73 11.93 -3.84
CA TYR A 67 17.77 11.16 -3.15
C TYR A 67 18.64 12.06 -2.30
N PHE A 68 18.97 11.62 -1.08
CA PHE A 68 19.84 12.34 -0.18
C PHE A 68 21.30 12.01 -0.44
N ALA A 69 22.21 12.86 0.07
CA ALA A 69 23.64 12.56 0.01
C ALA A 69 23.97 11.31 0.85
N PRO A 70 24.94 10.46 0.43
CA PRO A 70 25.36 9.29 1.21
C PRO A 70 25.73 9.59 2.66
N ALA A 71 26.29 10.78 2.93
CA ALA A 71 26.59 11.21 4.28
C ALA A 71 25.32 11.46 5.14
N PHE A 72 24.21 11.85 4.52
CA PHE A 72 22.92 12.00 5.22
C PHE A 72 22.33 10.63 5.57
N TYR A 73 22.30 9.69 4.61
CA TYR A 73 21.90 8.31 4.89
C TYR A 73 22.76 7.68 5.98
N GLY A 74 24.08 7.91 5.93
CA GLY A 74 25.00 7.44 6.97
C GLY A 74 24.66 8.02 8.35
N TRP A 75 24.34 9.30 8.45
CA TRP A 75 23.90 9.93 9.70
C TRP A 75 22.54 9.41 10.18
N ALA A 76 21.60 9.19 9.27
CA ALA A 76 20.28 8.64 9.58
C ALA A 76 20.36 7.17 10.00
N TYR A 77 21.20 6.38 9.36
CA TYR A 77 21.35 4.95 9.60
C TYR A 77 22.07 4.64 10.93
N ASN A 78 23.13 5.40 11.25
CA ASN A 78 23.97 5.14 12.41
C ASN A 78 23.35 5.69 13.70
N PRO A 79 23.72 5.13 14.86
CA PRO A 79 23.35 5.71 16.16
C PRO A 79 23.80 7.17 16.28
N TRP A 80 22.92 7.99 16.82
CA TRP A 80 23.26 9.37 17.16
C TRP A 80 24.21 9.41 18.36
N VAL A 81 24.93 10.52 18.52
CA VAL A 81 25.94 10.70 19.60
C VAL A 81 25.34 10.44 20.99
N ALA A 82 24.08 10.80 21.17
CA ALA A 82 23.30 10.46 22.37
C ALA A 82 21.83 10.26 21.98
N PRO A 83 21.09 9.36 22.69
CA PRO A 83 19.66 9.28 22.53
C PRO A 83 18.99 10.62 22.84
N ILE A 84 17.97 10.94 22.10
CA ILE A 84 17.19 12.18 22.26
C ILE A 84 15.77 11.87 22.75
N THR A 85 15.12 12.82 23.39
CA THR A 85 13.68 12.87 23.56
C THR A 85 13.10 13.77 22.48
N PHE A 86 11.97 13.37 21.89
CA PHE A 86 11.30 14.16 20.85
C PHE A 86 9.83 14.37 21.20
N GLY A 87 9.41 15.63 21.22
CA GLY A 87 8.03 16.00 21.53
C GLY A 87 7.15 15.98 20.29
N TRP A 88 6.41 14.88 20.06
CA TRP A 88 5.50 14.74 18.92
C TRP A 88 4.27 15.64 18.98
N GLY A 89 3.87 16.07 20.18
CA GLY A 89 2.65 16.84 20.39
C GLY A 89 1.36 15.99 20.23
N PHE A 90 1.45 14.68 20.17
CA PHE A 90 0.31 13.78 19.92
C PHE A 90 -0.79 13.89 20.96
N ALA A 91 -0.48 14.20 22.21
CA ALA A 91 -1.48 14.31 23.28
C ALA A 91 -2.61 15.30 22.97
N ALA A 92 -2.37 16.29 22.10
CA ALA A 92 -3.37 17.25 21.65
C ALA A 92 -4.08 16.83 20.35
N ALA A 93 -3.65 15.76 19.71
CA ALA A 93 -4.18 15.32 18.42
C ALA A 93 -5.38 14.36 18.64
N PRO A 94 -6.56 14.61 18.02
CA PRO A 94 -7.73 13.75 18.20
C PRO A 94 -7.50 12.29 17.83
N TRP A 95 -6.70 12.02 16.79
CA TRP A 95 -6.36 10.67 16.37
C TRP A 95 -5.61 9.88 17.47
N TYR A 96 -4.77 10.55 18.24
CA TYR A 96 -4.04 9.89 19.33
C TYR A 96 -4.96 9.52 20.49
N GLY A 97 -6.01 10.29 20.74
CA GLY A 97 -7.08 9.90 21.66
C GLY A 97 -7.78 8.61 21.23
N ALA A 98 -7.98 8.42 19.92
CA ALA A 98 -8.60 7.23 19.37
C ALA A 98 -7.68 6.01 19.37
N TYR A 99 -6.37 6.17 19.09
CA TYR A 99 -5.42 5.06 18.89
C TYR A 99 -4.37 4.93 20.00
N GLY A 100 -4.40 5.73 21.06
CA GLY A 100 -3.41 5.69 22.15
C GLY A 100 -3.35 4.36 22.92
N PHE A 101 -4.39 3.54 22.84
CA PHE A 101 -4.39 2.17 23.36
C PHE A 101 -3.52 1.23 22.51
N TYR A 102 -3.38 1.51 21.23
CA TYR A 102 -2.66 0.69 20.25
C TYR A 102 -1.22 1.15 20.04
N PHE A 103 -0.97 2.46 20.04
CA PHE A 103 0.32 3.06 19.75
C PHE A 103 0.80 4.01 20.84
N THR A 104 2.05 3.82 21.26
CA THR A 104 2.78 4.76 22.15
C THR A 104 4.14 5.03 21.53
N PRO A 105 4.57 6.30 21.34
CA PRO A 105 5.88 6.62 20.82
C PRO A 105 6.99 6.13 21.75
N TYR A 106 8.21 5.96 21.20
CA TYR A 106 9.40 5.68 22.03
C TYR A 106 9.67 6.83 23.00
N ALA A 107 10.10 6.50 24.19
CA ALA A 107 10.53 7.51 25.19
C ALA A 107 11.81 8.23 24.75
N GLN A 108 12.69 7.54 24.02
CA GLN A 108 13.95 8.06 23.51
C GLN A 108 14.27 7.44 22.14
N TYR A 109 14.99 8.18 21.33
CA TYR A 109 15.42 7.80 19.99
C TYR A 109 16.93 7.79 19.92
N ALA A 110 17.52 6.62 19.72
CA ALA A 110 18.96 6.43 19.58
C ALA A 110 19.45 6.66 18.13
N ASN A 111 18.57 6.63 17.16
CA ASN A 111 18.85 6.82 15.73
C ASN A 111 17.58 7.22 14.97
N ALA A 112 17.75 7.55 13.69
CA ALA A 112 16.61 7.97 12.87
C ALA A 112 15.60 6.85 12.59
N SER A 113 16.01 5.58 12.55
CA SER A 113 15.04 4.49 12.24
C SER A 113 13.98 4.33 13.33
N LEU A 114 14.33 4.53 14.60
CA LEU A 114 13.35 4.54 15.68
C LEU A 114 12.39 5.74 15.55
N TRP A 115 12.93 6.92 15.23
CA TRP A 115 12.12 8.11 15.01
C TRP A 115 11.22 7.96 13.79
N LEU A 116 11.74 7.44 12.68
CA LEU A 116 10.97 7.15 11.46
C LEU A 116 9.88 6.10 11.69
N THR A 117 10.12 5.10 12.53
CA THR A 117 9.10 4.12 12.92
C THR A 117 7.88 4.80 13.54
N ASP A 118 8.10 5.67 14.53
CA ASP A 118 6.99 6.39 15.15
C ASP A 118 6.38 7.43 14.18
N TYR A 119 7.18 8.01 13.29
CA TYR A 119 6.69 8.87 12.22
C TYR A 119 5.73 8.11 11.29
N ILE A 120 6.14 6.95 10.75
CA ILE A 120 5.33 6.12 9.86
C ILE A 120 4.00 5.74 10.51
N ILE A 121 4.06 5.17 11.72
CA ILE A 121 2.87 4.72 12.45
C ILE A 121 1.93 5.90 12.70
N SER A 122 2.47 7.05 13.15
CA SER A 122 1.66 8.22 13.42
C SER A 122 0.97 8.79 12.17
N GLN A 123 1.66 8.82 11.03
CA GLN A 123 1.08 9.28 9.77
C GLN A 123 -0.06 8.35 9.30
N GLN A 124 0.14 7.03 9.38
CA GLN A 124 -0.88 6.06 9.02
C GLN A 124 -2.11 6.13 9.92
N LEU A 125 -1.92 6.19 11.24
CA LEU A 125 -3.03 6.29 12.20
C LEU A 125 -3.77 7.63 12.10
N ALA A 126 -3.06 8.72 11.84
CA ALA A 126 -3.68 10.02 11.59
C ALA A 126 -4.51 10.02 10.30
N ALA A 127 -4.01 9.42 9.23
CA ALA A 127 -4.74 9.26 7.97
C ALA A 127 -5.98 8.36 8.15
N ALA A 128 -5.85 7.23 8.83
CA ALA A 128 -6.97 6.35 9.17
C ALA A 128 -8.06 7.10 9.96
N TYR A 129 -7.67 7.90 10.95
CA TYR A 129 -8.60 8.71 11.71
C TYR A 129 -9.33 9.75 10.84
N ALA A 130 -8.58 10.46 9.99
CA ALA A 130 -9.15 11.46 9.09
C ALA A 130 -10.14 10.86 8.08
N ALA A 131 -9.92 9.61 7.69
CA ALA A 131 -10.84 8.84 6.84
C ALA A 131 -12.06 8.28 7.57
N ASN A 132 -12.32 8.70 8.81
CA ASN A 132 -13.41 8.19 9.66
C ASN A 132 -13.35 6.67 9.87
N ALA A 133 -12.16 6.10 9.95
CA ALA A 133 -12.00 4.72 10.36
C ALA A 133 -12.64 4.55 11.75
N VAL A 134 -13.69 3.74 11.83
CA VAL A 134 -14.37 3.46 13.09
C VAL A 134 -13.44 2.63 13.94
N VAL A 135 -12.80 3.27 14.91
CA VAL A 135 -12.03 2.58 15.93
C VAL A 135 -12.99 2.17 17.04
N GLN A 136 -13.22 0.89 17.16
CA GLN A 136 -13.81 0.37 18.41
C GLN A 136 -12.69 0.39 19.45
N ALA A 137 -12.63 1.47 20.24
CA ALA A 137 -11.64 1.61 21.29
C ALA A 137 -11.63 0.34 22.16
N GLN A 138 -10.47 -0.31 22.23
CA GLN A 138 -10.27 -1.53 23.01
C GLN A 138 -11.23 -2.69 22.66
N ALA A 139 -11.45 -2.93 21.37
CA ALA A 139 -12.18 -4.12 20.93
C ALA A 139 -11.54 -5.40 21.52
N ALA A 140 -12.35 -6.39 21.80
CA ALA A 140 -11.85 -7.65 22.35
C ALA A 140 -10.78 -8.25 21.44
N GLY A 141 -9.64 -8.65 22.01
CA GLY A 141 -8.54 -9.28 21.29
C GLY A 141 -7.52 -8.30 20.68
N TYR A 142 -7.57 -6.98 21.01
CA TYR A 142 -6.54 -6.05 20.55
C TYR A 142 -5.15 -6.43 21.08
N VAL A 143 -4.14 -6.20 20.27
CA VAL A 143 -2.71 -6.34 20.61
C VAL A 143 -1.96 -5.12 20.11
N ALA A 144 -1.49 -4.30 21.04
CA ALA A 144 -0.80 -3.05 20.74
C ALA A 144 0.55 -3.26 20.04
N LEU A 145 1.05 -2.20 19.41
CA LEU A 145 2.42 -2.07 18.91
C LEU A 145 3.39 -2.01 20.10
N THR A 146 3.87 -3.19 20.52
CA THR A 146 4.86 -3.30 21.59
C THR A 146 6.21 -2.75 21.13
N PRO A 147 7.12 -2.38 22.07
CA PRO A 147 8.49 -1.99 21.73
C PRO A 147 9.21 -3.02 20.87
N ASP A 148 9.01 -4.32 21.10
CA ASP A 148 9.64 -5.39 20.31
C ASP A 148 9.16 -5.38 18.86
N VAL A 149 7.85 -5.25 18.62
CA VAL A 149 7.31 -5.14 17.26
C VAL A 149 7.81 -3.86 16.58
N LYS A 150 7.83 -2.74 17.31
CA LYS A 150 8.38 -1.48 16.79
C LYS A 150 9.87 -1.59 16.43
N ASN A 151 10.66 -2.34 17.20
CA ASN A 151 12.06 -2.60 16.88
C ASN A 151 12.22 -3.43 15.59
N LEU A 152 11.32 -4.38 15.33
CA LEU A 152 11.31 -5.12 14.05
C LEU A 152 10.98 -4.19 12.87
N ILE A 153 10.01 -3.28 13.04
CA ILE A 153 9.70 -2.26 12.03
C ILE A 153 10.90 -1.32 11.84
N ALA A 154 11.56 -0.89 12.91
CA ALA A 154 12.74 -0.02 12.82
C ALA A 154 13.91 -0.70 12.08
N ALA A 155 14.09 -2.00 12.27
CA ALA A 155 15.07 -2.77 11.50
C ALA A 155 14.72 -2.83 10.00
N GLU A 156 13.42 -2.91 9.65
CA GLU A 156 12.98 -2.85 8.26
C GLU A 156 13.20 -1.44 7.67
N VAL A 157 12.88 -0.38 8.42
CA VAL A 157 13.17 1.01 8.03
C VAL A 157 14.66 1.21 7.76
N GLN A 158 15.55 0.63 8.59
CA GLN A 158 16.99 0.68 8.34
C GLN A 158 17.39 -0.01 7.03
N ARG A 159 16.78 -1.16 6.69
CA ARG A 159 17.03 -1.84 5.40
C ARG A 159 16.57 -0.98 4.23
N GLN A 160 15.42 -0.31 4.34
CA GLN A 160 14.92 0.59 3.30
C GLN A 160 15.86 1.80 3.11
N MET A 161 16.33 2.44 4.18
CA MET A 161 17.32 3.53 4.09
C MET A 161 18.64 3.07 3.45
N ALA A 162 19.12 1.85 3.76
CA ALA A 162 20.33 1.30 3.16
C ALA A 162 20.15 1.06 1.66
N LEU A 163 18.97 0.58 1.26
CA LEU A 163 18.59 0.38 -0.13
C LEU A 163 18.55 1.70 -0.90
N GLU A 164 17.88 2.71 -0.37
CA GLU A 164 17.82 4.04 -0.99
C GLU A 164 19.20 4.69 -1.14
N ASN A 165 20.10 4.48 -0.17
CA ASN A 165 21.49 4.93 -0.30
C ASN A 165 22.24 4.24 -1.47
N GLN A 166 21.95 2.96 -1.73
CA GLN A 166 22.49 2.27 -2.89
C GLN A 166 21.91 2.81 -4.20
N GLU A 167 20.59 3.02 -4.24
CA GLU A 167 19.90 3.64 -5.37
C GLU A 167 20.43 5.04 -5.63
N ALA A 168 20.64 5.85 -4.61
CA ALA A 168 21.22 7.19 -4.69
C ALA A 168 22.61 7.17 -5.38
N THR A 169 23.43 6.17 -5.07
CA THR A 169 24.74 5.98 -5.71
C THR A 169 24.59 5.61 -7.18
N THR A 170 23.60 4.77 -7.51
CA THR A 170 23.29 4.37 -8.89
C THR A 170 22.82 5.58 -9.70
N VAL A 171 21.93 6.39 -9.16
CA VAL A 171 21.41 7.61 -9.81
C VAL A 171 22.51 8.66 -9.97
N ALA A 172 23.38 8.83 -8.98
CA ALA A 172 24.54 9.73 -9.09
C ALA A 172 25.51 9.34 -10.19
N ALA A 173 25.55 8.06 -10.56
CA ALA A 173 26.31 7.56 -11.72
C ALA A 173 25.52 7.66 -13.06
N ASN A 174 24.41 8.37 -13.09
CA ASN A 174 23.48 8.50 -14.22
C ASN A 174 22.91 7.16 -14.71
N ASN A 175 22.72 6.20 -13.81
CA ASN A 175 22.05 4.94 -14.08
C ASN A 175 20.69 4.91 -13.36
N GLU A 176 19.74 4.18 -13.93
CA GLU A 176 18.43 3.96 -13.31
C GLU A 176 18.48 2.72 -12.41
N PRO A 177 18.02 2.79 -11.15
CA PRO A 177 17.89 1.61 -10.28
C PRO A 177 16.95 0.58 -10.90
N ASP A 178 17.28 -0.72 -10.79
CA ASP A 178 16.38 -1.79 -11.21
C ASP A 178 15.27 -1.97 -10.16
N PRO A 179 13.98 -1.87 -10.54
CA PRO A 179 12.86 -1.99 -9.60
C PRO A 179 12.77 -3.36 -8.92
N SER A 180 13.27 -4.42 -9.55
CA SER A 180 13.29 -5.76 -8.94
C SER A 180 14.22 -5.84 -7.73
N ASN A 181 15.27 -5.01 -7.68
CA ASN A 181 16.21 -4.94 -6.57
C ASN A 181 15.65 -4.19 -5.35
N SER A 182 14.58 -3.43 -5.53
CA SER A 182 13.95 -2.63 -4.47
C SER A 182 12.51 -3.03 -4.16
N GLY A 183 11.94 -3.91 -4.96
CA GLY A 183 10.59 -4.43 -4.78
C GLY A 183 10.52 -5.65 -3.86
N ILE A 184 9.30 -6.18 -3.72
CA ILE A 184 9.03 -7.38 -2.90
C ILE A 184 9.78 -8.61 -3.38
N GLY A 185 10.12 -8.71 -4.67
CA GLY A 185 10.86 -9.85 -5.22
C GLY A 185 12.14 -10.11 -4.43
N ARG A 186 12.89 -9.06 -4.09
CA ARG A 186 14.07 -9.18 -3.22
C ARG A 186 13.67 -9.58 -1.81
N MET A 187 12.70 -8.93 -1.21
CA MET A 187 12.27 -9.20 0.18
C MET A 187 11.78 -10.63 0.38
N LEU A 188 11.16 -11.22 -0.62
CA LEU A 188 10.62 -12.58 -0.55
C LEU A 188 11.68 -13.66 -0.86
N SER A 189 12.87 -13.29 -1.36
CA SER A 189 13.92 -14.22 -1.80
C SER A 189 15.24 -14.11 -1.05
N ASP A 190 15.49 -13.05 -0.24
CA ASP A 190 16.77 -12.83 0.42
C ASP A 190 16.96 -13.64 1.73
N GLY A 191 15.95 -14.41 2.14
CA GLY A 191 15.98 -15.25 3.34
C GLY A 191 15.79 -14.50 4.66
N VAL A 192 15.50 -13.21 4.62
CA VAL A 192 15.21 -12.39 5.80
C VAL A 192 13.71 -12.45 6.13
N GLN A 193 13.39 -12.52 7.41
CA GLN A 193 12.01 -12.40 7.88
C GLN A 193 11.59 -10.94 7.91
N HIS A 194 11.19 -10.41 6.74
CA HIS A 194 10.78 -9.03 6.60
C HIS A 194 9.48 -8.72 7.35
N ILE A 195 9.34 -7.46 7.75
CA ILE A 195 8.14 -6.92 8.37
C ILE A 195 7.40 -6.07 7.34
N PHE A 196 6.12 -6.34 7.20
CA PHE A 196 5.19 -5.54 6.43
C PHE A 196 4.25 -4.80 7.37
N VAL A 197 4.01 -3.54 7.10
CA VAL A 197 3.07 -2.70 7.83
C VAL A 197 1.96 -2.30 6.87
N ALA A 198 0.73 -2.57 7.24
CA ALA A 198 -0.41 -2.25 6.41
C ALA A 198 -0.54 -0.72 6.26
N GLY A 199 -0.57 -0.24 5.02
CA GLY A 199 -0.79 1.17 4.69
C GLY A 199 -2.23 1.49 4.29
N LYS A 200 -3.07 0.47 4.23
CA LYS A 200 -4.51 0.52 3.88
C LYS A 200 -5.23 -0.68 4.48
N ASP A 201 -6.54 -0.63 4.50
CA ASP A 201 -7.37 -1.79 4.87
C ASP A 201 -7.27 -2.89 3.82
N LEU A 202 -7.23 -4.13 4.31
CA LEU A 202 -7.29 -5.35 3.52
C LEU A 202 -8.19 -6.37 4.21
N ASP A 203 -9.06 -7.01 3.43
CA ASP A 203 -9.80 -8.19 3.86
C ASP A 203 -8.99 -9.43 3.45
N LEU A 204 -8.64 -10.25 4.41
CA LEU A 204 -7.79 -11.42 4.25
C LEU A 204 -8.51 -12.68 4.76
N VAL A 205 -7.97 -13.83 4.40
CA VAL A 205 -8.40 -15.12 4.93
C VAL A 205 -7.23 -15.74 5.67
N ASP A 206 -7.46 -16.18 6.90
CA ASP A 206 -6.45 -16.87 7.69
C ASP A 206 -6.28 -18.33 7.25
N SER A 207 -5.27 -19.00 7.76
CA SER A 207 -4.98 -20.41 7.46
C SER A 207 -6.09 -21.39 7.88
N ASN A 208 -7.07 -20.96 8.65
CA ASN A 208 -8.23 -21.74 9.07
C ASN A 208 -9.45 -21.48 8.18
N GLY A 209 -9.33 -20.62 7.17
CA GLY A 209 -10.42 -20.22 6.31
C GLY A 209 -11.34 -19.14 6.90
N THR A 210 -10.91 -18.45 7.97
CA THR A 210 -11.68 -17.37 8.60
C THR A 210 -11.35 -16.04 7.94
N GLU A 211 -12.37 -15.32 7.49
CA GLU A 211 -12.22 -13.95 6.99
C GLU A 211 -11.93 -13.00 8.15
N CYS A 212 -10.95 -12.11 7.96
CA CYS A 212 -10.59 -11.08 8.93
C CYS A 212 -10.00 -9.86 8.22
N ALA A 213 -10.06 -8.69 8.85
CA ALA A 213 -9.50 -7.47 8.33
C ALA A 213 -8.07 -7.23 8.85
N VAL A 214 -7.30 -6.50 8.07
CA VAL A 214 -6.04 -5.86 8.48
C VAL A 214 -6.20 -4.38 8.17
N SER A 215 -5.83 -3.52 9.09
CA SER A 215 -5.99 -2.08 8.92
C SER A 215 -4.65 -1.35 9.06
N GLU A 216 -4.64 -0.04 8.78
CA GLU A 216 -3.43 0.78 8.79
C GLU A 216 -2.63 0.61 10.08
N SER A 217 -1.31 0.50 9.94
CA SER A 217 -0.32 0.26 11.00
C SER A 217 -0.33 -1.13 11.62
N ASP A 218 -1.16 -2.07 11.16
CA ASP A 218 -1.01 -3.46 11.58
C ASP A 218 0.29 -4.03 11.00
N ALA A 219 1.03 -4.73 11.88
CA ALA A 219 2.31 -5.29 11.54
C ALA A 219 2.21 -6.80 11.33
N MET A 220 2.84 -7.27 10.27
CA MET A 220 2.91 -8.67 9.89
C MET A 220 4.36 -9.06 9.57
N GLN A 221 4.71 -10.30 9.82
CA GLN A 221 6.05 -10.83 9.54
C GLN A 221 5.98 -11.95 8.51
N LEU A 222 6.84 -11.90 7.53
CA LEU A 222 7.02 -12.98 6.55
C LEU A 222 7.41 -14.28 7.25
N THR A 223 6.70 -15.37 6.98
CA THR A 223 7.00 -16.68 7.59
C THR A 223 8.13 -17.43 6.90
N GLY A 224 8.35 -17.13 5.62
CA GLY A 224 9.41 -17.72 4.78
C GLY A 224 9.20 -17.41 3.32
N PRO A 225 10.12 -17.82 2.44
CA PRO A 225 9.98 -17.58 1.01
C PRO A 225 8.75 -18.32 0.45
N PRO A 226 8.00 -17.68 -0.47
CA PRO A 226 6.88 -18.34 -1.13
C PRO A 226 7.34 -19.47 -2.06
N ALA A 227 6.43 -20.40 -2.41
CA ALA A 227 6.71 -21.39 -3.44
C ALA A 227 6.91 -20.73 -4.81
N ALA A 228 7.62 -21.42 -5.72
CA ALA A 228 7.99 -20.86 -7.02
C ALA A 228 6.80 -20.50 -7.93
N ASP A 229 5.68 -21.16 -7.75
CA ASP A 229 4.41 -20.95 -8.47
C ASP A 229 3.38 -20.13 -7.68
N ALA A 230 3.76 -19.63 -6.51
CA ALA A 230 2.87 -18.84 -5.67
C ALA A 230 2.66 -17.42 -6.24
N THR A 231 1.47 -16.88 -6.00
CA THR A 231 1.10 -15.48 -6.26
C THR A 231 0.84 -14.69 -4.97
N ALA A 232 1.04 -15.34 -3.82
CA ALA A 232 0.89 -14.80 -2.48
C ALA A 232 1.98 -15.33 -1.55
N ALA A 233 2.26 -14.61 -0.47
CA ALA A 233 3.12 -15.07 0.60
C ALA A 233 2.36 -15.20 1.92
N SER A 234 2.85 -16.08 2.79
CA SER A 234 2.29 -16.30 4.12
C SER A 234 2.95 -15.38 5.14
N LEU A 235 2.14 -14.64 5.89
CA LEU A 235 2.59 -13.75 6.95
C LEU A 235 1.90 -14.09 8.27
N VAL A 236 2.60 -13.91 9.37
CA VAL A 236 2.04 -14.00 10.72
C VAL A 236 1.71 -12.62 11.26
N MET A 237 0.50 -12.45 11.77
CA MET A 237 0.05 -11.21 12.41
C MET A 237 0.80 -10.96 13.71
N LEU A 238 1.39 -9.77 13.87
CA LEU A 238 2.10 -9.35 15.08
C LEU A 238 1.25 -8.45 15.97
N THR A 239 0.34 -7.69 15.37
CA THR A 239 -0.55 -6.72 16.05
C THR A 239 -1.97 -6.85 15.55
N SER A 240 -2.92 -6.25 16.26
CA SER A 240 -4.34 -6.17 15.89
C SER A 240 -5.01 -5.10 16.73
N LYS A 241 -5.95 -4.35 16.17
CA LYS A 241 -6.80 -3.44 16.95
C LYS A 241 -8.04 -4.15 17.54
N GLY A 242 -8.19 -5.45 17.22
CA GLY A 242 -9.27 -6.30 17.74
C GLY A 242 -10.55 -6.23 16.91
N GLY A 243 -11.64 -6.72 17.47
CA GLY A 243 -12.90 -6.79 16.74
C GLY A 243 -12.90 -7.83 15.62
N ASN A 244 -13.13 -7.40 14.39
CA ASN A 244 -13.08 -8.22 13.18
C ASN A 244 -11.68 -8.32 12.54
N GLU A 245 -10.67 -7.70 13.15
CA GLU A 245 -9.31 -7.80 12.64
C GLU A 245 -8.71 -9.19 12.86
N CYS A 246 -7.75 -9.53 11.99
CA CYS A 246 -6.96 -10.75 12.11
C CYS A 246 -6.23 -10.78 13.44
N ARG A 247 -6.36 -11.90 14.17
CA ARG A 247 -5.77 -12.02 15.51
C ARG A 247 -4.26 -12.14 15.45
N LYS A 248 -3.57 -11.64 16.46
CA LYS A 248 -2.13 -11.90 16.62
C LYS A 248 -1.84 -13.40 16.56
N GLY A 249 -0.83 -13.77 15.78
CA GLY A 249 -0.42 -15.15 15.55
C GLY A 249 -1.20 -15.85 14.43
N ALA A 250 -2.27 -15.27 13.91
CA ALA A 250 -2.92 -15.81 12.71
C ALA A 250 -1.95 -15.75 11.53
N ILE A 251 -1.93 -16.81 10.72
CA ILE A 251 -1.18 -16.84 9.47
C ILE A 251 -2.16 -16.47 8.37
N VAL A 252 -1.85 -15.44 7.61
CA VAL A 252 -2.66 -14.93 6.51
C VAL A 252 -1.90 -15.02 5.20
N ALA A 253 -2.61 -15.28 4.11
CA ALA A 253 -2.06 -15.22 2.77
C ALA A 253 -2.30 -13.83 2.18
N VAL A 254 -1.21 -13.13 1.80
CA VAL A 254 -1.28 -11.81 1.19
C VAL A 254 -0.72 -11.90 -0.23
N ASN A 255 -1.47 -11.44 -1.22
CA ASN A 255 -1.04 -11.49 -2.61
C ASN A 255 0.15 -10.53 -2.85
N PHE A 256 0.94 -10.80 -3.88
CA PHE A 256 2.16 -10.04 -4.15
C PHE A 256 1.89 -8.57 -4.49
N ALA A 257 0.77 -8.25 -5.12
CA ALA A 257 0.41 -6.87 -5.41
C ALA A 257 0.15 -6.06 -4.13
N ASP A 258 -0.57 -6.64 -3.14
CA ASP A 258 -0.80 -5.97 -1.86
C ASP A 258 0.47 -5.88 -1.01
N LEU A 259 1.35 -6.88 -1.06
CA LEU A 259 2.67 -6.80 -0.41
C LEU A 259 3.53 -5.69 -1.01
N GLN A 260 3.52 -5.54 -2.34
CA GLN A 260 4.22 -4.46 -3.01
C GLN A 260 3.63 -3.10 -2.63
N ASP A 261 2.30 -2.99 -2.53
CA ASP A 261 1.63 -1.76 -2.08
C ASP A 261 2.03 -1.40 -0.63
N MET A 262 2.13 -2.39 0.28
CA MET A 262 2.60 -2.17 1.65
C MET A 262 4.06 -1.68 1.69
N GLN A 263 4.93 -2.31 0.91
CA GLN A 263 6.33 -1.87 0.80
C GLN A 263 6.42 -0.46 0.23
N ASN A 264 5.65 -0.15 -0.83
CA ASN A 264 5.59 1.18 -1.42
C ASN A 264 5.16 2.22 -0.38
N ALA A 265 4.09 1.96 0.37
CA ALA A 265 3.60 2.85 1.42
C ALA A 265 4.66 3.10 2.52
N MET A 266 5.41 2.07 2.89
CA MET A 266 6.53 2.21 3.83
C MET A 266 7.63 3.08 3.24
N ARG A 267 8.09 2.81 2.03
CA ARG A 267 9.17 3.59 1.36
C ARG A 267 8.78 5.05 1.18
N GLU A 268 7.57 5.32 0.68
CA GLU A 268 7.06 6.68 0.53
C GLU A 268 7.05 7.46 1.85
N THR A 269 6.66 6.78 2.94
CA THR A 269 6.60 7.43 4.24
C THR A 269 8.00 7.59 4.87
N VAL A 270 8.93 6.66 4.61
CA VAL A 270 10.35 6.81 4.96
C VAL A 270 10.93 8.04 4.26
N ASP A 271 10.71 8.21 2.96
CA ASP A 271 11.16 9.38 2.21
C ASP A 271 10.64 10.70 2.79
N GLN A 272 9.34 10.77 3.10
CA GLN A 272 8.73 11.94 3.72
C GLN A 272 9.34 12.23 5.10
N GLY A 273 9.59 11.17 5.87
CA GLY A 273 10.24 11.26 7.17
C GLY A 273 11.69 11.73 7.05
N LEU A 274 12.46 11.25 6.09
CA LEU A 274 13.83 11.70 5.82
C LEU A 274 13.88 13.16 5.39
N GLN A 275 12.94 13.60 4.53
CA GLN A 275 12.79 15.02 4.18
C GLN A 275 12.50 15.87 5.42
N THR A 276 11.60 15.40 6.30
CA THR A 276 11.28 16.07 7.57
C THR A 276 12.49 16.14 8.49
N LEU A 277 13.24 15.03 8.62
CA LEU A 277 14.47 14.99 9.41
C LEU A 277 15.52 15.96 8.86
N GLN A 278 15.71 16.01 7.53
CA GLN A 278 16.65 16.94 6.92
C GLN A 278 16.25 18.40 7.14
N ALA A 279 14.97 18.72 6.99
CA ALA A 279 14.46 20.08 7.18
C ALA A 279 14.51 20.55 8.64
N LYS A 280 14.32 19.64 9.60
CA LYS A 280 14.20 19.93 11.04
C LYS A 280 15.44 19.59 11.85
N GLN A 281 16.51 19.07 11.25
CA GLN A 281 17.74 18.74 11.99
C GLN A 281 18.28 19.92 12.80
N GLY A 282 18.73 19.65 14.00
CA GLY A 282 19.21 20.68 14.93
C GLY A 282 18.11 21.54 15.56
N THR A 283 16.83 21.21 15.32
CA THR A 283 15.68 21.92 15.89
C THR A 283 14.68 20.94 16.51
N GLY A 284 13.80 21.41 17.42
CA GLY A 284 12.71 20.60 17.98
C GLY A 284 13.16 19.34 18.74
N GLY A 285 14.41 19.29 19.20
CA GLY A 285 15.00 18.13 19.88
C GLY A 285 15.71 17.15 18.94
N LEU A 286 15.64 17.32 17.62
CA LEU A 286 16.40 16.51 16.68
C LEU A 286 17.89 16.91 16.65
N PRO A 287 18.83 15.94 16.57
CA PRO A 287 20.25 16.25 16.51
C PRO A 287 20.59 16.92 15.17
N ALA A 288 21.58 17.79 15.20
CA ALA A 288 22.12 18.36 13.97
C ALA A 288 22.96 17.31 13.24
N ALA A 289 22.74 17.16 11.95
CA ALA A 289 23.60 16.35 11.11
C ALA A 289 24.95 17.05 10.90
N PRO A 290 26.04 16.31 10.64
CA PRO A 290 27.33 16.89 10.27
C PRO A 290 27.22 17.70 8.97
N ALA A 291 28.13 18.66 8.76
CA ALA A 291 28.09 19.55 7.59
C ALA A 291 28.02 18.80 6.26
N SER A 292 28.73 17.67 6.15
CA SER A 292 28.72 16.80 4.97
C SER A 292 27.36 16.15 4.67
N ALA A 293 26.50 16.02 5.69
CA ALA A 293 25.16 15.46 5.58
C ALA A 293 24.06 16.54 5.39
N ARG A 294 24.42 17.83 5.37
CA ARG A 294 23.48 18.95 5.16
C ARG A 294 23.37 19.38 3.70
N VAL A 295 23.95 18.60 2.79
CA VAL A 295 23.85 18.86 1.36
C VAL A 295 22.40 18.69 0.90
N ALA A 296 21.93 19.58 0.03
CA ALA A 296 20.59 19.51 -0.52
C ALA A 296 20.39 18.17 -1.25
N PRO A 297 19.22 17.56 -1.12
CA PRO A 297 18.88 16.34 -1.86
C PRO A 297 18.90 16.60 -3.35
N VAL A 298 19.14 15.52 -4.12
CA VAL A 298 19.13 15.55 -5.59
C VAL A 298 17.78 15.01 -6.06
N GLU A 299 17.11 15.81 -6.88
CA GLU A 299 15.90 15.36 -7.56
C GLU A 299 16.26 14.40 -8.70
N ALA A 300 15.57 13.26 -8.76
CA ALA A 300 15.76 12.29 -9.84
C ALA A 300 15.38 12.90 -11.19
N ALA A 301 16.17 12.59 -12.22
CA ALA A 301 15.99 13.20 -13.54
C ALA A 301 14.59 12.91 -14.13
N PHE A 302 14.05 11.71 -13.91
CA PHE A 302 12.67 11.38 -14.33
C PHE A 302 11.63 12.24 -13.63
N ALA A 303 11.76 12.50 -12.33
CA ALA A 303 10.81 13.32 -11.58
C ALA A 303 10.86 14.79 -12.02
N LYS A 304 12.07 15.33 -12.18
CA LYS A 304 12.28 16.70 -12.65
C LYS A 304 11.69 17.01 -14.02
N ASN A 305 11.62 16.00 -14.90
CA ASN A 305 11.12 16.15 -16.27
C ASN A 305 9.69 15.61 -16.45
N ALA A 306 9.03 15.19 -15.37
CA ALA A 306 7.67 14.67 -15.43
C ALA A 306 6.66 15.78 -15.74
N PRO A 307 5.50 15.42 -16.33
CA PRO A 307 4.36 16.32 -16.40
C PRO A 307 3.94 16.78 -15.00
N PRO A 308 3.31 17.94 -14.87
CA PRO A 308 2.78 18.40 -13.57
C PRO A 308 1.69 17.44 -13.06
N PRO A 309 1.46 17.40 -11.74
CA PRO A 309 0.42 16.60 -11.13
C PRO A 309 -0.97 16.99 -11.64
N ASP A 310 -1.90 16.02 -11.65
CA ASP A 310 -3.30 16.28 -11.99
C ASP A 310 -3.95 17.24 -10.99
N ALA A 311 -4.25 18.45 -11.41
CA ALA A 311 -4.82 19.47 -10.54
C ALA A 311 -6.22 19.10 -10.01
N ASP A 312 -6.96 18.28 -10.73
CA ASP A 312 -8.34 17.86 -10.44
C ASP A 312 -8.44 16.43 -9.89
N VAL A 313 -7.34 15.83 -9.46
CA VAL A 313 -7.26 14.46 -8.92
C VAL A 313 -8.32 14.18 -7.86
N GLN A 314 -8.54 15.11 -6.93
CA GLN A 314 -9.55 14.96 -5.87
C GLN A 314 -10.97 14.80 -6.46
N THR A 315 -11.31 15.61 -7.45
CA THR A 315 -12.61 15.56 -8.14
C THR A 315 -12.75 14.23 -8.88
N GLN A 316 -11.72 13.81 -9.62
CA GLN A 316 -11.74 12.56 -10.38
C GLN A 316 -11.89 11.33 -9.47
N VAL A 317 -11.16 11.28 -8.35
CA VAL A 317 -11.26 10.19 -7.36
C VAL A 317 -12.64 10.15 -6.72
N THR A 318 -13.18 11.29 -6.30
CA THR A 318 -14.52 11.38 -5.68
C THR A 318 -15.62 10.97 -6.64
N GLN A 319 -15.55 11.42 -7.89
CA GLN A 319 -16.51 11.03 -8.92
C GLN A 319 -16.47 9.53 -9.18
N GLN A 320 -15.27 8.97 -9.30
CA GLN A 320 -15.10 7.54 -9.57
C GLN A 320 -15.60 6.68 -8.41
N LEU A 321 -15.43 7.12 -7.17
CA LEU A 321 -15.98 6.45 -6.00
C LEU A 321 -17.52 6.46 -6.04
N ALA A 322 -18.14 7.61 -6.31
CA ALA A 322 -19.60 7.72 -6.41
C ALA A 322 -20.20 6.84 -7.55
N GLU A 323 -19.47 6.73 -8.67
CA GLU A 323 -19.87 5.83 -9.77
C GLU A 323 -19.75 4.35 -9.35
N GLY A 324 -18.70 4.00 -8.60
CA GLY A 324 -18.50 2.66 -8.04
C GLY A 324 -19.60 2.28 -7.04
N ASP A 325 -19.94 3.17 -6.11
CA ASP A 325 -21.02 2.97 -5.12
C ASP A 325 -22.39 2.80 -5.82
N LYS A 326 -22.64 3.59 -6.85
CA LYS A 326 -23.87 3.47 -7.64
C LYS A 326 -23.94 2.13 -8.38
N ALA A 327 -22.82 1.66 -8.93
CA ALA A 327 -22.76 0.35 -9.58
C ALA A 327 -22.97 -0.80 -8.58
N GLU A 328 -22.37 -0.69 -7.38
CA GLU A 328 -22.58 -1.64 -6.28
C GLU A 328 -24.06 -1.70 -5.86
N GLN A 329 -24.69 -0.55 -5.63
CA GLN A 329 -26.11 -0.47 -5.25
C GLN A 329 -27.03 -1.04 -6.32
N ALA A 330 -26.73 -0.83 -7.60
CA ALA A 330 -27.50 -1.42 -8.70
C ALA A 330 -27.43 -2.95 -8.67
N VAL A 331 -26.23 -3.50 -8.43
CA VAL A 331 -26.05 -4.97 -8.31
C VAL A 331 -26.77 -5.54 -7.09
N LEU A 332 -26.71 -4.84 -5.96
CA LEU A 332 -27.40 -5.29 -4.73
C LEU A 332 -28.94 -5.20 -4.88
N ALA A 333 -29.44 -4.22 -5.61
CA ALA A 333 -30.89 -4.07 -5.88
C ALA A 333 -31.43 -5.14 -6.85
N GLU A 334 -30.58 -5.68 -7.73
CA GLU A 334 -30.91 -6.74 -8.67
C GLU A 334 -30.74 -8.15 -8.06
N ALA A 335 -30.08 -8.29 -6.90
CA ALA A 335 -29.93 -9.56 -6.20
C ALA A 335 -31.28 -10.00 -5.60
N PRO A 336 -31.81 -11.21 -5.89
CA PRO A 336 -33.06 -11.69 -5.33
C PRO A 336 -32.97 -11.81 -3.80
N ALA A 337 -33.98 -11.30 -3.11
CA ALA A 337 -34.03 -11.24 -1.64
C ALA A 337 -34.17 -12.61 -0.94
N ASP A 338 -34.32 -13.71 -1.67
CA ASP A 338 -34.42 -15.08 -1.16
C ASP A 338 -33.71 -16.07 -2.10
N GLY A 339 -32.96 -16.97 -1.51
CA GLY A 339 -32.14 -17.99 -2.16
C GLY A 339 -32.90 -19.05 -3.00
N SER A 340 -33.71 -18.63 -3.93
CA SER A 340 -34.39 -19.48 -4.88
C SER A 340 -33.67 -19.46 -6.22
N ALA A 341 -33.09 -20.58 -6.61
CA ALA A 341 -32.48 -20.78 -7.91
C ALA A 341 -33.53 -20.64 -9.05
N PRO A 342 -33.26 -19.89 -10.14
CA PRO A 342 -34.16 -19.85 -11.28
C PRO A 342 -34.10 -21.17 -12.06
N ALA A 343 -35.31 -21.68 -12.44
CA ALA A 343 -35.48 -22.83 -13.28
C ALA A 343 -34.97 -22.60 -14.71
N ALA A 344 -34.39 -23.64 -15.29
CA ALA A 344 -33.75 -23.65 -16.61
C ALA A 344 -34.69 -23.25 -17.74
N ALA A 345 -34.24 -22.34 -18.60
CA ALA A 345 -34.82 -22.08 -19.93
C ALA A 345 -33.86 -22.58 -21.02
N ALA A 346 -34.45 -23.10 -22.10
CA ALA A 346 -33.82 -23.88 -23.18
C ALA A 346 -32.97 -23.05 -24.18
N PRO A 347 -32.13 -23.67 -25.00
CA PRO A 347 -30.93 -23.08 -25.58
C PRO A 347 -31.15 -22.34 -26.92
N ALA A 348 -30.36 -21.28 -27.10
CA ALA A 348 -30.10 -20.60 -28.36
C ALA A 348 -28.60 -20.59 -28.68
N PRO A 349 -28.14 -20.37 -29.93
CA PRO A 349 -26.85 -20.86 -30.43
C PRO A 349 -25.62 -20.13 -29.92
N ASP A 350 -24.52 -20.85 -29.95
CA ASP A 350 -23.24 -20.61 -29.26
C ASP A 350 -22.69 -19.17 -29.28
N PRO A 351 -22.83 -18.41 -28.15
CA PRO A 351 -21.92 -17.33 -27.80
C PRO A 351 -20.83 -17.90 -26.89
N VAL A 352 -19.71 -17.23 -26.85
CA VAL A 352 -18.59 -17.50 -25.92
C VAL A 352 -19.15 -17.61 -24.50
N THR A 353 -19.20 -18.80 -23.92
CA THR A 353 -19.95 -19.08 -22.69
C THR A 353 -19.02 -18.95 -21.49
N ILE A 354 -19.30 -17.99 -20.62
CA ILE A 354 -18.67 -17.93 -19.30
C ILE A 354 -19.42 -18.90 -18.38
N SER A 355 -18.69 -19.81 -17.75
CA SER A 355 -19.24 -20.81 -16.86
C SER A 355 -18.99 -20.49 -15.39
N MET A 356 -19.93 -20.83 -14.52
CA MET A 356 -19.77 -20.75 -13.08
C MET A 356 -18.55 -21.53 -12.62
N GLY A 357 -17.75 -20.93 -11.74
CA GLY A 357 -16.52 -21.55 -11.22
C GLY A 357 -15.25 -21.33 -12.04
N GLN A 358 -15.31 -20.66 -13.20
CA GLN A 358 -14.13 -20.21 -13.93
C GLN A 358 -13.34 -19.19 -13.11
N SER A 359 -12.02 -19.19 -13.30
CA SER A 359 -11.14 -18.21 -12.67
C SER A 359 -11.21 -16.84 -13.36
N ILE A 360 -10.74 -15.80 -12.67
CA ILE A 360 -10.61 -14.45 -13.23
C ILE A 360 -9.78 -14.48 -14.52
N ASP A 361 -8.67 -15.24 -14.52
CA ASP A 361 -7.74 -15.31 -15.66
C ASP A 361 -8.39 -15.96 -16.88
N GLU A 362 -9.17 -17.04 -16.67
CA GLU A 362 -9.90 -17.71 -17.75
C GLU A 362 -10.95 -16.78 -18.38
N VAL A 363 -11.68 -16.03 -17.54
CA VAL A 363 -12.69 -15.06 -18.01
C VAL A 363 -12.03 -13.90 -18.74
N THR A 364 -10.92 -13.39 -18.21
CA THR A 364 -10.17 -12.29 -18.84
C THR A 364 -9.52 -12.73 -20.15
N ALA A 365 -9.05 -13.97 -20.25
CA ALA A 365 -8.54 -14.54 -21.51
C ALA A 365 -9.63 -14.65 -22.60
N ILE A 366 -10.88 -14.86 -22.19
CA ILE A 366 -12.04 -15.00 -23.09
C ILE A 366 -12.61 -13.65 -23.53
N LEU A 367 -12.79 -12.72 -22.58
CA LEU A 367 -13.51 -11.44 -22.79
C LEU A 367 -12.58 -10.23 -22.93
N GLY A 368 -11.29 -10.41 -22.69
CA GLY A 368 -10.34 -9.30 -22.57
C GLY A 368 -10.45 -8.57 -21.22
N PRO A 369 -9.74 -7.44 -21.05
CA PRO A 369 -9.79 -6.67 -19.82
C PRO A 369 -11.18 -6.05 -19.61
N PRO A 370 -11.70 -6.04 -18.35
CA PRO A 370 -12.97 -5.40 -18.03
C PRO A 370 -12.86 -3.88 -18.11
N LYS A 371 -13.97 -3.19 -18.36
CA LYS A 371 -14.04 -1.72 -18.35
C LYS A 371 -13.86 -1.12 -16.95
N SER A 372 -14.38 -1.82 -15.94
CA SER A 372 -14.21 -1.46 -14.54
C SER A 372 -14.26 -2.68 -13.64
N ILE A 373 -13.61 -2.57 -12.48
CA ILE A 373 -13.57 -3.61 -11.44
C ILE A 373 -14.09 -2.99 -10.15
N VAL A 374 -15.10 -3.60 -9.54
CA VAL A 374 -15.56 -3.26 -8.19
C VAL A 374 -15.10 -4.38 -7.25
N GLU A 375 -14.26 -4.04 -6.27
CA GLU A 375 -13.74 -4.99 -5.28
C GLU A 375 -14.47 -4.81 -3.95
N LEU A 376 -15.10 -5.89 -3.48
CA LEU A 376 -15.91 -5.95 -2.26
C LEU A 376 -15.35 -7.08 -1.36
N GLY A 377 -14.09 -6.93 -0.94
CA GLY A 377 -13.41 -7.99 -0.21
C GLY A 377 -13.21 -9.24 -1.08
N PRO A 378 -13.65 -10.42 -0.63
CA PRO A 378 -13.53 -11.65 -1.41
C PRO A 378 -14.36 -11.66 -2.71
N LYS A 379 -15.34 -10.73 -2.81
CA LYS A 379 -16.20 -10.58 -3.97
C LYS A 379 -15.66 -9.50 -4.91
N LYS A 380 -15.44 -9.84 -6.20
CA LYS A 380 -15.05 -8.90 -7.26
C LYS A 380 -16.11 -8.89 -8.33
N ILE A 381 -16.46 -7.71 -8.86
CA ILE A 381 -17.42 -7.57 -9.96
C ILE A 381 -16.67 -6.94 -11.14
N TYR A 382 -16.57 -7.69 -12.22
CA TYR A 382 -16.00 -7.23 -13.47
C TYR A 382 -17.12 -6.72 -14.38
N VAL A 383 -17.04 -5.47 -14.79
CA VAL A 383 -18.03 -4.83 -15.67
C VAL A 383 -17.44 -4.78 -17.08
N TYR A 384 -18.07 -5.48 -18.00
CA TYR A 384 -17.81 -5.43 -19.43
C TYR A 384 -18.86 -4.54 -20.14
N LYS A 385 -18.77 -4.39 -21.45
CA LYS A 385 -19.67 -3.52 -22.21
C LYS A 385 -21.13 -3.97 -22.11
N ASP A 386 -21.35 -5.27 -22.17
CA ASP A 386 -22.68 -5.88 -22.31
C ASP A 386 -22.98 -6.91 -21.21
N MET A 387 -22.11 -7.04 -20.19
CA MET A 387 -22.29 -7.99 -19.10
C MET A 387 -21.50 -7.61 -17.85
N LYS A 388 -21.92 -8.15 -16.70
CA LYS A 388 -21.24 -8.04 -15.42
C LYS A 388 -20.95 -9.45 -14.90
N ILE A 389 -19.74 -9.69 -14.44
CA ILE A 389 -19.33 -11.00 -13.92
C ILE A 389 -18.91 -10.82 -12.47
N THR A 390 -19.55 -11.55 -11.59
CA THR A 390 -19.25 -11.58 -10.17
C THR A 390 -18.34 -12.77 -9.86
N PHE A 391 -17.22 -12.49 -9.23
CA PHE A 391 -16.30 -13.48 -8.68
C PHE A 391 -16.39 -13.48 -7.16
N ASN A 392 -16.33 -14.66 -6.56
CA ASN A 392 -16.12 -14.81 -5.13
C ASN A 392 -14.89 -15.71 -4.92
N SER A 393 -13.90 -15.20 -4.13
CA SER A 393 -12.61 -15.88 -3.95
C SER A 393 -11.95 -16.27 -5.28
N GLY A 394 -12.02 -15.38 -6.29
CA GLY A 394 -11.40 -15.56 -7.60
C GLY A 394 -12.15 -16.47 -8.58
N LYS A 395 -13.35 -16.96 -8.24
CA LYS A 395 -14.16 -17.82 -9.11
C LYS A 395 -15.50 -17.19 -9.45
N VAL A 396 -15.96 -17.36 -10.70
CA VAL A 396 -17.27 -16.88 -11.17
C VAL A 396 -18.39 -17.48 -10.34
N THR A 397 -19.20 -16.63 -9.74
CA THR A 397 -20.40 -17.00 -8.96
C THR A 397 -21.68 -16.46 -9.57
N ASP A 398 -21.58 -15.47 -10.48
CA ASP A 398 -22.74 -14.91 -11.17
C ASP A 398 -22.30 -14.20 -12.45
N VAL A 399 -23.15 -14.25 -13.49
CA VAL A 399 -22.96 -13.57 -14.79
C VAL A 399 -24.28 -12.93 -15.18
N GLN A 400 -24.29 -11.61 -15.36
CA GLN A 400 -25.47 -10.83 -15.72
C GLN A 400 -25.22 -10.01 -17.00
#